data_21bae314d79edaaf93d48c6b8d7293da
#
_entry.id   21bae314d79edaaf93d48c6b8d7293da
#
_cell.length_a   1.000
_cell.length_b   1.000
_cell.length_c   1.000
_cell.angle_alpha   90.00
_cell.angle_beta   90.00
_cell.angle_gamma   90.00
#
_symmetry.space_group_name_H-M   'P 1'
#
loop_
_entity.id
_entity.type
_entity.pdbx_description
1 polymer ?
#
loop_
_entity_poly.entity_id
_entity_poly.type
_entity_poly.pdbx_seq_one_letter_code
_entity_poly.pdbx_strand_id
1 'polypeptide(L)'
;MKKLLVLALSLLIGGLAGYANTPKDTIIVVKNPNKVTIEKTRNSMMVKVEGSEGNPAYFYLQRMEVDSTAAVITEEKNADWDFTIPFIGKNAETRKHRMELCVGGFGFGMVNALDAPEGMDVDMGASYELMWDNLLKFNYYVVPYTTSVSMGFGMTWRNYRMTGRTRFIQEGDNLSLGAYPEGAEIKFSRLKVFSLTVPFMINQSLGRKVVLSVGPVINFNTYGSLKTRYTLGGEKVKETSKNIHQNRVTVDLMAKLRFRSIGVYAKYSPSDMLNTEFGPKFRSFSTGITLFY
;
A
#
# COMPACT_ATOMS: atom_id res chain seq x y z
N MET A 1 -1.13 25.44 2.43
CA MET A 1 -0.88 24.00 2.22
C MET A 1 0.48 23.53 2.74
N LYS A 2 1.62 24.18 2.42
CA LYS A 2 2.96 23.78 2.93
C LYS A 2 3.06 23.72 4.46
N LYS A 3 2.41 24.66 5.18
CA LYS A 3 2.43 24.70 6.66
C LYS A 3 1.63 23.55 7.31
N LEU A 4 0.56 23.07 6.67
CA LEU A 4 -0.23 21.94 7.16
C LEU A 4 0.50 20.59 7.00
N LEU A 5 1.25 20.44 5.93
CA LEU A 5 2.06 19.22 5.66
C LEU A 5 3.22 19.11 6.67
N VAL A 6 3.86 20.22 7.00
CA VAL A 6 4.93 20.27 8.01
C VAL A 6 4.38 19.98 9.41
N LEU A 7 3.16 20.47 9.73
CA LEU A 7 2.50 20.18 11.01
C LEU A 7 2.10 18.71 11.13
N ALA A 8 1.59 18.11 10.05
CA ALA A 8 1.27 16.68 10.02
C ALA A 8 2.52 15.79 10.16
N LEU A 9 3.63 16.19 9.53
CA LEU A 9 4.90 15.49 9.65
C LEU A 9 5.53 15.63 11.02
N SER A 10 5.44 16.83 11.64
CA SER A 10 5.95 17.08 12.99
C SER A 10 5.13 16.36 14.08
N LEU A 11 3.82 16.22 13.92
CA LEU A 11 2.97 15.41 14.80
C LEU A 11 3.28 13.90 14.68
N LEU A 12 3.64 13.42 13.49
CA LEU A 12 4.08 12.03 13.28
C LEU A 12 5.44 11.76 13.95
N ILE A 13 6.37 12.71 13.91
CA ILE A 13 7.70 12.56 14.50
C ILE A 13 7.65 12.81 16.02
N GLY A 14 6.83 13.73 16.51
CA GLY A 14 6.66 14.02 17.93
C GLY A 14 5.98 12.89 18.72
N GLY A 15 5.13 12.10 18.08
CA GLY A 15 4.48 10.93 18.69
C GLY A 15 5.40 9.72 18.90
N LEU A 16 6.56 9.68 18.23
CA LEU A 16 7.54 8.59 18.34
C LEU A 16 8.58 8.79 19.45
N ALA A 17 8.68 10.00 20.02
CA ALA A 17 9.70 10.34 21.01
C ALA A 17 9.27 10.10 22.48
N GLY A 18 8.08 9.57 22.75
CA GLY A 18 7.47 9.55 24.08
C GLY A 18 7.51 8.23 24.85
N TYR A 19 8.14 7.17 24.36
CA TYR A 19 8.29 5.93 25.13
C TYR A 19 9.75 5.65 25.45
N ALA A 20 10.24 6.35 26.46
CA ALA A 20 11.41 5.89 27.20
C ALA A 20 11.00 4.57 27.88
N ASN A 21 11.54 3.46 27.40
CA ASN A 21 11.40 2.15 28.02
C ASN A 21 12.00 2.20 29.42
N THR A 22 11.15 2.21 30.44
CA THR A 22 11.52 1.65 31.73
C THR A 22 11.81 0.16 31.47
N PRO A 23 12.95 -0.39 31.92
CA PRO A 23 13.22 -1.81 31.78
C PRO A 23 12.15 -2.56 32.58
N LYS A 24 11.15 -3.13 31.88
CA LYS A 24 10.27 -4.12 32.47
C LYS A 24 11.07 -5.40 32.55
N ASP A 25 11.04 -6.04 33.74
CA ASP A 25 11.52 -7.40 33.88
C ASP A 25 10.89 -8.26 32.79
N THR A 26 11.70 -8.64 31.81
CA THR A 26 11.23 -9.43 30.66
C THR A 26 11.45 -10.90 31.00
N ILE A 27 10.36 -11.62 31.24
CA ILE A 27 10.41 -13.08 31.38
C ILE A 27 10.39 -13.67 29.98
N ILE A 28 11.51 -14.30 29.59
CA ILE A 28 11.61 -15.04 28.34
C ILE A 28 11.39 -16.51 28.64
N VAL A 29 10.35 -17.08 28.07
CA VAL A 29 10.02 -18.51 28.22
C VAL A 29 10.32 -19.20 26.88
N VAL A 30 11.35 -20.04 26.84
CA VAL A 30 11.65 -20.88 25.69
C VAL A 30 11.15 -22.29 25.97
N LYS A 31 10.21 -22.78 25.16
CA LYS A 31 9.66 -24.13 25.29
C LYS A 31 10.55 -25.14 24.57
N ASN A 32 10.89 -26.21 25.26
CA ASN A 32 11.67 -27.34 24.73
C ASN A 32 12.91 -26.90 23.92
N PRO A 33 13.86 -26.17 24.53
CA PRO A 33 15.08 -25.77 23.83
C PRO A 33 15.93 -27.00 23.47
N ASN A 34 16.51 -27.00 22.27
CA ASN A 34 17.40 -28.08 21.84
C ASN A 34 18.71 -28.10 22.66
N LYS A 35 19.21 -26.91 23.02
CA LYS A 35 20.42 -26.77 23.82
C LYS A 35 20.38 -25.49 24.63
N VAL A 36 20.69 -25.57 25.91
CA VAL A 36 20.93 -24.42 26.80
C VAL A 36 22.39 -24.49 27.28
N THR A 37 23.13 -23.43 27.05
CA THR A 37 24.51 -23.29 27.53
C THR A 37 24.57 -22.11 28.49
N ILE A 38 25.07 -22.37 29.70
CA ILE A 38 25.28 -21.34 30.73
C ILE A 38 26.80 -21.32 31.04
N GLU A 39 27.45 -20.20 30.69
CA GLU A 39 28.85 -19.99 31.00
C GLU A 39 28.96 -18.91 32.07
N LYS A 40 29.67 -19.23 33.16
CA LYS A 40 29.93 -18.30 34.25
C LYS A 40 31.42 -18.12 34.43
N THR A 41 31.86 -16.88 34.27
CA THR A 41 33.21 -16.41 34.55
C THR A 41 33.18 -15.56 35.82
N ARG A 42 34.33 -15.15 36.36
CA ARG A 42 34.41 -14.32 37.59
C ARG A 42 33.61 -13.02 37.47
N ASN A 43 33.58 -12.41 36.28
CA ASN A 43 33.00 -11.09 36.04
C ASN A 43 31.87 -11.10 34.99
N SER A 44 31.47 -12.26 34.44
CA SER A 44 30.39 -12.32 33.45
C SER A 44 29.64 -13.64 33.56
N MET A 45 28.34 -13.57 33.23
CA MET A 45 27.47 -14.70 33.04
C MET A 45 26.87 -14.62 31.64
N MET A 46 26.93 -15.69 30.88
CA MET A 46 26.35 -15.80 29.55
C MET A 46 25.35 -16.94 29.52
N VAL A 47 24.14 -16.64 29.06
CA VAL A 47 23.09 -17.64 28.82
C VAL A 47 22.83 -17.68 27.32
N LYS A 48 23.03 -18.84 26.72
CA LYS A 48 22.77 -19.11 25.29
C LYS A 48 21.74 -20.20 25.17
N VAL A 49 20.68 -19.95 24.38
CA VAL A 49 19.63 -20.91 24.09
C VAL A 49 19.56 -21.13 22.59
N GLU A 50 19.66 -22.39 22.16
CA GLU A 50 19.66 -22.79 20.75
C GLU A 50 18.49 -23.74 20.50
N GLY A 51 17.69 -23.44 19.49
CA GLY A 51 16.48 -24.14 19.12
C GLY A 51 15.33 -23.95 20.12
N SER A 52 14.11 -24.09 19.64
CA SER A 52 12.90 -24.13 20.45
C SER A 52 11.87 -25.03 19.78
N GLU A 53 10.81 -25.39 20.51
CA GLU A 53 9.70 -26.16 19.95
C GLU A 53 9.10 -25.42 18.75
N GLY A 54 9.20 -26.02 17.57
CA GLY A 54 8.71 -25.44 16.31
C GLY A 54 9.67 -24.48 15.61
N ASN A 55 10.83 -24.14 16.20
CA ASN A 55 11.87 -23.32 15.58
C ASN A 55 13.29 -23.82 15.91
N PRO A 56 13.85 -24.72 15.10
CA PRO A 56 15.21 -25.24 15.32
C PRO A 56 16.31 -24.19 15.10
N ALA A 57 16.01 -23.07 14.42
CA ALA A 57 16.95 -21.97 14.20
C ALA A 57 16.88 -20.85 15.25
N TYR A 58 16.04 -21.03 16.29
CA TYR A 58 15.97 -20.07 17.39
C TYR A 58 17.31 -19.92 18.08
N PHE A 59 17.72 -18.68 18.31
CA PHE A 59 18.95 -18.33 19.00
C PHE A 59 18.69 -17.18 19.96
N TYR A 60 19.02 -17.36 21.21
CA TYR A 60 18.98 -16.33 22.24
C TYR A 60 20.32 -16.29 22.96
N LEU A 61 20.89 -15.10 23.11
CA LEU A 61 22.11 -14.85 23.84
C LEU A 61 21.91 -13.68 24.79
N GLN A 62 22.15 -13.90 26.08
CA GLN A 62 22.19 -12.84 27.08
C GLN A 62 23.54 -12.89 27.79
N ARG A 63 24.25 -11.79 27.77
CA ARG A 63 25.49 -11.61 28.49
C ARG A 63 25.30 -10.54 29.57
N MET A 64 25.61 -10.88 30.80
CA MET A 64 25.60 -9.97 31.95
C MET A 64 27.02 -9.81 32.46
N GLU A 65 27.53 -8.60 32.54
CA GLU A 65 28.80 -8.28 33.17
C GLU A 65 28.57 -7.82 34.62
N VAL A 66 29.32 -8.38 35.56
CA VAL A 66 29.10 -8.19 36.99
C VAL A 66 29.99 -7.05 37.54
N ASP A 67 30.34 -6.05 36.74
CA ASP A 67 31.05 -4.90 37.26
C ASP A 67 30.18 -3.65 37.28
N SER A 68 30.47 -2.67 38.11
CA SER A 68 29.65 -1.60 38.65
C SER A 68 28.89 -0.67 37.70
N THR A 69 28.90 -0.95 36.41
CA THR A 69 28.04 -0.41 35.37
C THR A 69 27.60 -1.58 34.48
N ALA A 70 26.59 -2.33 34.94
CA ALA A 70 26.08 -3.52 34.28
C ALA A 70 25.59 -3.21 32.86
N ALA A 71 26.40 -3.46 31.84
CA ALA A 71 25.96 -3.49 30.45
C ALA A 71 25.38 -4.90 30.19
N VAL A 72 24.05 -5.00 30.12
CA VAL A 72 23.37 -6.21 29.69
C VAL A 72 23.32 -6.17 28.17
N ILE A 73 24.10 -7.01 27.51
CA ILE A 73 24.03 -7.19 26.06
C ILE A 73 23.09 -8.36 25.81
N THR A 74 21.93 -8.07 25.23
CA THR A 74 20.96 -9.07 24.79
C THR A 74 20.96 -9.13 23.27
N GLU A 75 21.34 -10.25 22.69
CA GLU A 75 21.25 -10.50 21.26
C GLU A 75 20.21 -11.61 21.03
N GLU A 76 19.10 -11.26 20.43
CA GLU A 76 18.07 -12.19 19.99
C GLU A 76 18.10 -12.25 18.47
N LYS A 77 18.52 -13.37 17.92
CA LYS A 77 18.46 -13.66 16.48
C LYS A 77 17.30 -14.62 16.22
N ASN A 78 16.18 -14.08 15.81
CA ASN A 78 15.13 -14.86 15.17
C ASN A 78 15.45 -14.93 13.67
N ALA A 79 15.95 -16.05 13.21
CA ALA A 79 16.27 -16.27 11.80
C ALA A 79 15.03 -16.60 10.94
N ASP A 80 13.83 -16.45 11.49
CA ASP A 80 12.61 -16.78 10.77
C ASP A 80 12.11 -15.62 9.92
N TRP A 81 12.34 -15.75 8.63
CA TRP A 81 11.55 -15.08 7.61
C TRP A 81 10.21 -15.79 7.53
N ASP A 82 9.19 -15.26 8.21
CA ASP A 82 7.83 -15.80 8.07
C ASP A 82 7.27 -15.41 6.70
N PHE A 83 7.41 -16.33 5.75
CA PHE A 83 6.71 -16.28 4.49
C PHE A 83 5.29 -16.82 4.70
N THR A 84 4.34 -15.94 4.94
CA THR A 84 2.94 -16.33 5.08
C THR A 84 2.33 -16.54 3.70
N ILE A 85 2.27 -17.80 3.26
CA ILE A 85 1.54 -18.17 2.05
C ILE A 85 0.04 -18.07 2.37
N PRO A 86 -0.77 -17.35 1.55
CA PRO A 86 -2.22 -17.38 1.69
C PRO A 86 -2.69 -18.84 1.65
N PHE A 87 -3.64 -19.21 2.48
CA PHE A 87 -4.23 -20.57 2.64
C PHE A 87 -3.54 -21.54 3.60
N ILE A 88 -2.34 -21.27 4.11
CA ILE A 88 -1.76 -22.07 5.18
C ILE A 88 -1.92 -21.28 6.47
N GLY A 89 -2.99 -21.56 7.22
CA GLY A 89 -3.28 -20.90 8.49
C GLY A 89 -2.19 -21.20 9.52
N LYS A 90 -1.32 -20.22 9.81
CA LYS A 90 -0.53 -20.23 11.04
C LYS A 90 -1.31 -19.51 12.15
N ASN A 91 -1.38 -20.14 13.30
CA ASN A 91 -2.08 -19.63 14.48
C ASN A 91 -1.54 -18.25 14.90
N ALA A 92 -2.45 -17.41 15.41
CA ALA A 92 -2.20 -16.01 15.79
C ALA A 92 -1.14 -15.81 16.88
N GLU A 93 -0.62 -16.85 17.48
CA GLU A 93 0.39 -16.80 18.56
C GLU A 93 1.83 -16.58 18.06
N THR A 94 2.11 -16.82 16.77
CA THR A 94 3.46 -16.73 16.19
C THR A 94 3.86 -15.34 15.69
N ARG A 95 3.03 -14.30 15.87
CA ARG A 95 3.34 -12.92 15.43
C ARG A 95 4.31 -12.16 16.35
N LYS A 96 5.28 -12.84 16.94
CA LYS A 96 6.36 -12.18 17.70
C LYS A 96 7.46 -11.62 16.80
N HIS A 97 7.39 -11.83 15.48
CA HIS A 97 8.42 -11.38 14.55
C HIS A 97 8.25 -9.91 14.19
N ARG A 98 9.32 -9.16 14.25
CA ARG A 98 9.36 -7.74 13.86
C ARG A 98 9.22 -7.53 12.35
N MET A 99 9.52 -8.55 11.55
CA MET A 99 9.43 -8.49 10.08
C MET A 99 8.56 -9.63 9.58
N GLU A 100 7.66 -9.30 8.66
CA GLU A 100 6.75 -10.24 8.04
C GLU A 100 6.64 -9.94 6.55
N LEU A 101 6.77 -10.98 5.71
CA LEU A 101 6.50 -10.89 4.27
C LEU A 101 5.12 -11.49 3.99
N CYS A 102 4.23 -10.70 3.42
CA CYS A 102 2.86 -11.11 3.10
C CYS A 102 2.60 -10.97 1.61
N VAL A 103 1.69 -11.79 1.11
CA VAL A 103 1.11 -11.67 -0.23
C VAL A 103 -0.40 -11.51 -0.07
N GLY A 104 -1.02 -10.67 -0.87
CA GLY A 104 -2.46 -10.57 -0.89
C GLY A 104 -2.99 -9.14 -1.05
N GLY A 105 -4.30 -9.02 -1.16
CA GLY A 105 -5.00 -7.75 -1.31
C GLY A 105 -5.38 -7.44 -2.75
N PHE A 106 -6.55 -7.95 -3.16
CA PHE A 106 -7.22 -7.53 -4.38
C PHE A 106 -8.25 -6.46 -4.05
N GLY A 107 -8.27 -5.38 -4.83
CA GLY A 107 -9.21 -4.27 -4.68
C GLY A 107 -10.00 -4.02 -5.95
N PHE A 108 -11.27 -3.72 -5.76
CA PHE A 108 -12.16 -3.22 -6.79
C PHE A 108 -12.86 -1.97 -6.27
N GLY A 109 -12.88 -0.92 -7.08
CA GLY A 109 -13.50 0.34 -6.71
C GLY A 109 -13.95 1.16 -7.90
N MET A 110 -14.58 2.26 -7.58
CA MET A 110 -14.98 3.30 -8.53
C MET A 110 -13.91 4.39 -8.54
N VAL A 111 -13.70 5.00 -9.70
CA VAL A 111 -12.75 6.10 -9.85
C VAL A 111 -13.44 7.29 -10.50
N ASN A 112 -13.08 8.49 -10.05
CA ASN A 112 -13.57 9.75 -10.60
C ASN A 112 -12.41 10.70 -10.92
N ALA A 113 -12.64 11.63 -11.83
CA ALA A 113 -11.77 12.75 -12.11
C ALA A 113 -12.22 13.97 -11.29
N LEU A 114 -11.32 14.54 -10.52
CA LEU A 114 -11.53 15.78 -9.77
C LEU A 114 -10.78 16.93 -10.46
N ASP A 115 -11.27 18.15 -10.28
CA ASP A 115 -10.69 19.36 -10.88
C ASP A 115 -10.55 19.23 -12.41
N ALA A 116 -11.43 18.47 -13.03
CA ALA A 116 -11.47 18.25 -14.47
C ALA A 116 -11.99 19.50 -15.20
N PRO A 117 -11.52 19.79 -16.41
CA PRO A 117 -12.04 20.89 -17.21
C PRO A 117 -13.49 20.64 -17.62
N GLU A 118 -14.17 21.73 -17.96
CA GLU A 118 -15.54 21.67 -18.45
C GLU A 118 -15.66 20.72 -19.66
N GLY A 119 -16.67 19.87 -19.66
CA GLY A 119 -16.88 18.85 -20.68
C GLY A 119 -16.19 17.52 -20.41
N MET A 120 -15.31 17.41 -19.41
CA MET A 120 -14.75 16.12 -18.99
C MET A 120 -15.62 15.48 -17.88
N ASP A 121 -16.80 15.02 -18.26
CA ASP A 121 -17.74 14.40 -17.35
C ASP A 121 -17.44 12.89 -17.21
N VAL A 122 -16.60 12.54 -16.25
CA VAL A 122 -16.31 11.14 -15.92
C VAL A 122 -17.47 10.55 -15.12
N ASP A 123 -18.10 9.55 -15.68
CA ASP A 123 -19.16 8.78 -15.01
C ASP A 123 -18.52 7.81 -13.99
N MET A 124 -18.61 8.16 -12.71
CA MET A 124 -18.05 7.35 -11.63
C MET A 124 -18.66 5.96 -11.57
N GLY A 125 -19.94 5.80 -11.91
CA GLY A 125 -20.62 4.50 -11.94
C GLY A 125 -20.14 3.57 -13.07
N ALA A 126 -19.65 4.16 -14.16
CA ALA A 126 -19.10 3.43 -15.30
C ALA A 126 -17.55 3.33 -15.29
N SER A 127 -16.91 4.03 -14.35
CA SER A 127 -15.46 4.10 -14.19
C SER A 127 -15.02 3.23 -13.04
N TYR A 128 -13.96 2.46 -13.23
CA TYR A 128 -13.51 1.52 -12.22
C TYR A 128 -12.01 1.51 -12.03
N GLU A 129 -11.60 1.12 -10.84
CA GLU A 129 -10.23 0.80 -10.48
C GLU A 129 -10.13 -0.67 -10.08
N LEU A 130 -9.16 -1.37 -10.65
CA LEU A 130 -8.72 -2.68 -10.19
C LEU A 130 -7.34 -2.52 -9.63
N MET A 131 -7.10 -3.02 -8.43
CA MET A 131 -5.77 -2.99 -7.85
C MET A 131 -5.38 -4.32 -7.22
N TRP A 132 -4.13 -4.66 -7.37
CA TRP A 132 -3.45 -5.69 -6.60
C TRP A 132 -2.48 -4.95 -5.67
N ASP A 133 -2.95 -4.67 -4.47
CA ASP A 133 -2.31 -3.72 -3.57
C ASP A 133 -1.00 -4.25 -2.97
N ASN A 134 -0.91 -5.54 -2.76
CA ASN A 134 0.25 -6.17 -2.15
C ASN A 134 0.55 -7.51 -2.82
N LEU A 135 1.17 -7.49 -4.00
CA LEU A 135 1.80 -8.69 -4.56
C LEU A 135 2.90 -9.19 -3.64
N LEU A 136 3.66 -8.22 -3.09
CA LEU A 136 4.62 -8.43 -2.01
C LEU A 136 4.43 -7.28 -1.01
N LYS A 137 4.49 -7.58 0.28
CA LYS A 137 4.39 -6.60 1.36
C LYS A 137 5.34 -6.96 2.48
N PHE A 138 6.20 -6.03 2.82
CA PHE A 138 7.07 -6.09 3.99
C PHE A 138 6.42 -5.31 5.12
N ASN A 139 6.18 -5.95 6.25
CA ASN A 139 5.73 -5.32 7.48
C ASN A 139 6.85 -5.29 8.50
N TYR A 140 6.99 -4.15 9.17
CA TYR A 140 7.83 -4.01 10.35
C TYR A 140 6.98 -3.51 11.52
N TYR A 141 6.90 -4.28 12.60
CA TYR A 141 6.13 -3.94 13.78
C TYR A 141 6.94 -3.02 14.70
N VAL A 142 6.53 -1.74 14.75
CA VAL A 142 7.09 -0.74 15.66
C VAL A 142 6.63 -1.01 17.09
N VAL A 143 5.32 -1.28 17.24
CA VAL A 143 4.72 -1.73 18.49
C VAL A 143 4.11 -3.10 18.24
N PRO A 144 4.56 -4.16 18.96
CA PRO A 144 4.05 -5.51 18.78
C PRO A 144 2.52 -5.56 18.79
N TYR A 145 1.92 -6.21 17.79
CA TYR A 145 0.49 -6.42 17.59
C TYR A 145 -0.38 -5.15 17.36
N THR A 146 0.18 -3.95 17.50
CA THR A 146 -0.61 -2.73 17.48
C THR A 146 -0.28 -1.84 16.29
N THR A 147 0.99 -1.49 16.10
CA THR A 147 1.42 -0.53 15.08
C THR A 147 2.52 -1.13 14.22
N SER A 148 2.34 -1.09 12.91
CA SER A 148 3.39 -1.47 11.98
C SER A 148 3.54 -0.45 10.85
N VAL A 149 4.72 -0.37 10.29
CA VAL A 149 4.97 0.30 9.01
C VAL A 149 5.14 -0.77 7.95
N SER A 150 4.65 -0.50 6.77
CA SER A 150 4.79 -1.45 5.68
C SER A 150 5.12 -0.77 4.37
N MET A 151 5.91 -1.47 3.57
CA MET A 151 6.18 -1.15 2.18
C MET A 151 5.71 -2.32 1.33
N GLY A 152 5.04 -2.03 0.23
CA GLY A 152 4.54 -3.06 -0.68
C GLY A 152 4.95 -2.83 -2.12
N PHE A 153 4.63 -3.83 -2.94
CA PHE A 153 4.66 -3.74 -4.39
C PHE A 153 3.34 -4.27 -4.94
N GLY A 154 2.74 -3.53 -5.87
CA GLY A 154 1.45 -3.87 -6.43
C GLY A 154 1.25 -3.35 -7.83
N MET A 155 0.03 -3.46 -8.33
CA MET A 155 -0.36 -2.94 -9.63
C MET A 155 -1.79 -2.41 -9.59
N THR A 156 -2.06 -1.41 -10.42
CA THR A 156 -3.37 -0.76 -10.48
C THR A 156 -3.76 -0.49 -11.93
N TRP A 157 -5.02 -0.73 -12.28
CA TRP A 157 -5.67 -0.30 -13.51
C TRP A 157 -6.77 0.67 -13.18
N ARG A 158 -6.65 1.91 -13.65
CA ARG A 158 -7.69 2.94 -13.58
C ARG A 158 -8.33 3.12 -14.94
N ASN A 159 -9.63 3.23 -14.96
CA ASN A 159 -10.43 3.35 -16.16
C ASN A 159 -11.45 4.48 -16.01
N TYR A 160 -11.12 5.64 -16.57
CA TYR A 160 -11.99 6.83 -16.56
C TYR A 160 -12.86 6.79 -17.79
N ARG A 161 -14.17 6.67 -17.61
CA ARG A 161 -15.14 6.56 -18.69
C ARG A 161 -16.07 7.75 -18.71
N MET A 162 -16.16 8.38 -19.86
CA MET A 162 -17.13 9.43 -20.17
C MET A 162 -18.25 8.83 -21.00
N THR A 163 -19.50 9.13 -20.63
CA THR A 163 -20.72 8.70 -21.32
C THR A 163 -21.51 9.89 -21.87
N GLY A 164 -21.03 11.12 -21.60
CA GLY A 164 -21.60 12.37 -22.07
C GLY A 164 -21.36 12.66 -23.56
N ARG A 165 -21.71 13.87 -23.97
CA ARG A 165 -21.61 14.33 -25.39
C ARG A 165 -20.21 14.70 -25.83
N THR A 166 -19.26 14.74 -24.92
CA THR A 166 -17.85 15.03 -25.19
C THR A 166 -17.01 13.76 -25.20
N ARG A 167 -15.94 13.78 -25.95
CA ARG A 167 -14.98 12.69 -26.07
C ARG A 167 -13.56 13.22 -26.01
N PHE A 168 -12.63 12.36 -25.67
CA PHE A 168 -11.21 12.63 -25.90
C PHE A 168 -10.89 12.54 -27.40
N ILE A 169 -10.22 13.54 -27.91
CA ILE A 169 -9.70 13.60 -29.28
C ILE A 169 -8.20 13.73 -29.19
N GLN A 170 -7.47 12.90 -29.92
CA GLN A 170 -6.03 13.03 -30.03
C GLN A 170 -5.66 13.58 -31.40
N GLU A 171 -4.98 14.72 -31.41
CA GLU A 171 -4.45 15.38 -32.59
C GLU A 171 -2.91 15.48 -32.46
N GLY A 172 -2.22 14.57 -33.12
CA GLY A 172 -0.77 14.42 -32.94
C GLY A 172 -0.45 14.01 -31.52
N ASP A 173 0.33 14.82 -30.82
CA ASP A 173 0.73 14.58 -29.43
C ASP A 173 -0.27 15.17 -28.40
N ASN A 174 -1.19 16.04 -28.83
CA ASN A 174 -2.12 16.71 -27.95
C ASN A 174 -3.41 15.90 -27.76
N LEU A 175 -3.85 15.81 -26.51
CA LEU A 175 -5.12 15.23 -26.12
C LEU A 175 -6.09 16.35 -25.71
N SER A 176 -7.14 16.55 -26.49
CA SER A 176 -8.17 17.58 -26.27
C SER A 176 -9.53 16.93 -25.98
N LEU A 177 -10.50 17.76 -25.55
CA LEU A 177 -11.89 17.39 -25.44
C LEU A 177 -12.67 17.99 -26.60
N GLY A 178 -13.52 17.22 -27.23
CA GLY A 178 -14.35 17.69 -28.31
C GLY A 178 -15.69 16.95 -28.41
N ALA A 179 -16.60 17.49 -29.21
CA ALA A 179 -17.89 16.88 -29.42
C ALA A 179 -17.79 15.64 -30.32
N TYR A 180 -18.79 14.74 -30.21
CA TYR A 180 -18.98 13.69 -31.19
C TYR A 180 -19.54 14.30 -32.50
N PRO A 181 -19.32 13.65 -33.65
CA PRO A 181 -19.95 14.05 -34.90
C PRO A 181 -21.48 14.12 -34.78
N GLU A 182 -22.12 15.02 -35.54
CA GLU A 182 -23.58 15.10 -35.56
C GLU A 182 -24.21 13.76 -35.99
N GLY A 183 -25.28 13.36 -35.31
CA GLY A 183 -25.94 12.08 -35.56
C GLY A 183 -25.21 10.84 -35.03
N ALA A 184 -24.12 11.01 -34.29
CA ALA A 184 -23.43 9.90 -33.69
C ALA A 184 -24.21 9.32 -32.49
N GLU A 185 -24.42 8.01 -32.49
CA GLU A 185 -24.89 7.24 -31.34
C GLU A 185 -23.73 6.94 -30.40
N ILE A 186 -23.68 7.63 -29.25
CA ILE A 186 -22.55 7.60 -28.31
C ILE A 186 -22.55 6.29 -27.55
N LYS A 187 -21.40 5.63 -27.47
CA LYS A 187 -21.18 4.46 -26.60
C LYS A 187 -20.32 4.83 -25.39
N PHE A 188 -19.12 5.35 -25.60
CA PHE A 188 -18.24 5.87 -24.55
C PHE A 188 -16.95 6.46 -25.13
N SER A 189 -16.33 7.36 -24.36
CA SER A 189 -14.89 7.68 -24.46
C SER A 189 -14.21 7.31 -23.15
N ARG A 190 -13.06 6.66 -23.21
CA ARG A 190 -12.42 6.03 -22.06
C ARG A 190 -10.92 6.21 -22.07
N LEU A 191 -10.41 6.72 -20.95
CA LEU A 191 -8.99 6.79 -20.64
C LEU A 191 -8.63 5.66 -19.68
N LYS A 192 -7.62 4.86 -20.02
CA LYS A 192 -7.13 3.77 -19.17
C LYS A 192 -5.67 3.99 -18.84
N VAL A 193 -5.31 3.87 -17.56
CA VAL A 193 -3.94 3.96 -17.05
C VAL A 193 -3.61 2.70 -16.27
N PHE A 194 -2.47 2.10 -16.57
CA PHE A 194 -1.88 1.01 -15.81
C PHE A 194 -0.65 1.50 -15.08
N SER A 195 -0.53 1.14 -13.80
CA SER A 195 0.53 1.59 -12.92
C SER A 195 1.09 0.43 -12.11
N LEU A 196 2.39 0.38 -11.98
CA LEU A 196 3.07 -0.35 -10.90
C LEU A 196 3.07 0.54 -9.67
N THR A 197 2.76 -0.03 -8.51
CA THR A 197 2.52 0.75 -7.29
C THR A 197 3.43 0.31 -6.16
N VAL A 198 3.89 1.30 -5.39
CA VAL A 198 4.69 1.08 -4.18
C VAL A 198 4.00 1.81 -3.02
N PRO A 199 3.11 1.12 -2.26
CA PRO A 199 2.48 1.67 -1.08
C PRO A 199 3.44 1.69 0.11
N PHE A 200 3.46 2.82 0.84
CA PHE A 200 4.11 2.99 2.14
C PHE A 200 3.03 3.30 3.17
N MET A 201 2.74 2.35 4.06
CA MET A 201 1.58 2.47 4.94
C MET A 201 1.99 2.38 6.42
N ILE A 202 1.35 3.21 7.23
CA ILE A 202 1.29 3.03 8.67
C ILE A 202 0.02 2.24 8.95
N ASN A 203 0.15 1.11 9.62
CA ASN A 203 -0.96 0.24 9.95
C ASN A 203 -1.18 0.26 11.46
N GLN A 204 -2.38 0.60 11.88
CA GLN A 204 -2.79 0.67 13.26
C GLN A 204 -3.89 -0.35 13.53
N SER A 205 -3.65 -1.31 14.42
CA SER A 205 -4.68 -2.23 14.89
C SER A 205 -5.61 -1.52 15.87
N LEU A 206 -6.89 -1.47 15.55
CA LEU A 206 -7.96 -0.91 16.38
C LEU A 206 -8.73 -2.05 17.11
N GLY A 207 -7.98 -2.97 17.69
CA GLY A 207 -8.50 -4.19 18.31
C GLY A 207 -8.15 -5.46 17.54
N ARG A 208 -8.75 -6.60 17.89
CA ARG A 208 -8.35 -7.92 17.36
C ARG A 208 -8.64 -8.14 15.87
N LYS A 209 -9.53 -7.38 15.26
CA LYS A 209 -10.05 -7.66 13.91
C LYS A 209 -10.05 -6.47 12.96
N VAL A 210 -9.79 -5.26 13.47
CA VAL A 210 -9.84 -4.02 12.70
C VAL A 210 -8.45 -3.44 12.55
N VAL A 211 -8.07 -3.08 11.34
CA VAL A 211 -6.80 -2.41 11.04
C VAL A 211 -7.07 -1.19 10.18
N LEU A 212 -6.62 -0.05 10.63
CA LEU A 212 -6.54 1.18 9.85
C LEU A 212 -5.15 1.29 9.24
N SER A 213 -5.08 1.49 7.93
CA SER A 213 -3.83 1.72 7.20
C SER A 213 -3.91 3.05 6.47
N VAL A 214 -2.93 3.92 6.67
CA VAL A 214 -2.87 5.23 6.00
C VAL A 214 -1.46 5.48 5.50
N GLY A 215 -1.33 6.04 4.30
CA GLY A 215 -0.03 6.41 3.78
C GLY A 215 -0.02 6.75 2.30
N PRO A 216 1.14 7.17 1.78
CA PRO A 216 1.33 7.45 0.37
C PRO A 216 1.50 6.16 -0.44
N VAL A 217 1.05 6.23 -1.70
CA VAL A 217 1.26 5.20 -2.74
C VAL A 217 1.95 5.87 -3.92
N ILE A 218 3.16 5.45 -4.23
CA ILE A 218 3.88 5.91 -5.42
C ILE A 218 3.43 5.04 -6.59
N ASN A 219 2.96 5.68 -7.66
CA ASN A 219 2.52 5.00 -8.88
C ASN A 219 3.51 5.29 -10.01
N PHE A 220 4.01 4.26 -10.64
CA PHE A 220 4.77 4.31 -11.88
C PHE A 220 3.82 3.96 -13.02
N ASN A 221 3.31 4.97 -13.73
CA ASN A 221 2.33 4.85 -14.79
C ASN A 221 3.00 4.37 -16.08
N THR A 222 3.07 3.08 -16.28
CA THR A 222 3.85 2.44 -17.35
C THR A 222 3.09 2.33 -18.68
N TYR A 223 1.75 2.37 -18.62
CA TYR A 223 0.95 2.26 -19.82
C TYR A 223 -0.31 3.11 -19.72
N GLY A 224 -0.64 3.80 -20.80
CA GLY A 224 -1.87 4.55 -20.97
C GLY A 224 -2.52 4.28 -22.32
N SER A 225 -3.84 4.33 -22.38
CA SER A 225 -4.57 4.18 -23.63
C SER A 225 -5.89 4.92 -23.62
N LEU A 226 -6.21 5.51 -24.73
CA LEU A 226 -7.49 6.13 -25.03
C LEU A 226 -8.30 5.22 -25.95
N LYS A 227 -9.59 5.11 -25.70
CA LYS A 227 -10.52 4.38 -26.59
C LYS A 227 -11.87 5.05 -26.64
N THR A 228 -12.27 5.48 -27.83
CA THR A 228 -13.59 6.05 -28.09
C THR A 228 -14.37 5.12 -29.00
N ARG A 229 -15.67 4.96 -28.71
CA ARG A 229 -16.62 4.18 -29.53
C ARG A 229 -17.92 4.93 -29.72
N TYR A 230 -18.38 4.97 -30.94
CA TYR A 230 -19.69 5.51 -31.33
C TYR A 230 -20.17 4.83 -32.63
N THR A 231 -21.43 5.01 -32.96
CA THR A 231 -22.00 4.56 -34.25
C THR A 231 -22.38 5.80 -35.04
N LEU A 232 -21.98 5.87 -36.30
CA LEU A 232 -22.32 6.99 -37.19
C LEU A 232 -22.86 6.42 -38.52
N GLY A 233 -24.07 6.82 -38.92
CA GLY A 233 -24.69 6.29 -40.14
C GLY A 233 -24.87 4.77 -40.17
N GLY A 234 -25.01 4.12 -38.97
CA GLY A 234 -25.10 2.66 -38.85
C GLY A 234 -23.73 1.94 -38.76
N GLU A 235 -22.63 2.65 -39.03
CA GLU A 235 -21.29 2.09 -38.93
C GLU A 235 -20.68 2.29 -37.53
N LYS A 236 -20.03 1.25 -37.02
CA LYS A 236 -19.35 1.26 -35.72
C LYS A 236 -17.96 1.86 -35.84
N VAL A 237 -17.77 3.05 -35.32
CA VAL A 237 -16.46 3.72 -35.28
C VAL A 237 -15.75 3.40 -33.97
N LYS A 238 -14.47 3.03 -34.08
CA LYS A 238 -13.59 2.75 -32.95
C LYS A 238 -12.27 3.47 -33.14
N GLU A 239 -12.03 4.46 -32.31
CA GLU A 239 -10.76 5.18 -32.23
C GLU A 239 -9.96 4.66 -31.05
N THR A 240 -8.67 4.43 -31.23
CA THR A 240 -7.79 3.93 -30.15
C THR A 240 -6.42 4.59 -30.30
N SER A 241 -5.94 5.20 -29.22
CA SER A 241 -4.59 5.72 -29.11
C SER A 241 -3.88 5.14 -27.87
N LYS A 242 -2.57 4.98 -27.97
CA LYS A 242 -1.72 4.46 -26.90
C LYS A 242 -0.76 5.51 -26.33
N ASN A 243 -0.57 6.63 -27.02
CA ASN A 243 0.26 7.73 -26.54
C ASN A 243 -0.64 8.82 -25.97
N ILE A 244 -0.85 8.82 -24.65
CA ILE A 244 -1.75 9.75 -23.96
C ILE A 244 -1.00 10.70 -23.03
N HIS A 245 0.33 10.69 -23.08
CA HIS A 245 1.20 11.53 -22.25
C HIS A 245 0.82 11.52 -20.75
N GLN A 246 0.55 10.31 -20.20
CA GLN A 246 0.32 10.17 -18.76
C GLN A 246 1.57 10.58 -17.97
N ASN A 247 1.40 11.23 -16.83
CA ASN A 247 2.48 11.50 -15.92
C ASN A 247 3.12 10.18 -15.47
N ARG A 248 4.43 10.04 -15.71
CA ARG A 248 5.16 8.77 -15.44
C ARG A 248 5.15 8.38 -13.99
N VAL A 249 5.19 9.36 -13.09
CA VAL A 249 5.17 9.14 -11.65
C VAL A 249 4.11 10.03 -11.02
N THR A 250 3.21 9.42 -10.26
CA THR A 250 2.20 10.12 -9.45
C THR A 250 2.21 9.57 -8.03
N VAL A 251 1.75 10.38 -7.09
CA VAL A 251 1.65 9.99 -5.68
C VAL A 251 0.20 10.11 -5.25
N ASP A 252 -0.34 9.02 -4.70
CA ASP A 252 -1.66 9.01 -4.08
C ASP A 252 -1.54 9.03 -2.57
N LEU A 253 -2.52 9.59 -1.89
CA LEU A 253 -2.77 9.42 -0.46
C LEU A 253 -3.87 8.37 -0.30
N MET A 254 -3.61 7.32 0.44
CA MET A 254 -4.52 6.20 0.62
C MET A 254 -4.85 6.01 2.09
N ALA A 255 -6.13 5.82 2.37
CA ALA A 255 -6.64 5.35 3.65
C ALA A 255 -7.42 4.06 3.43
N LYS A 256 -7.22 3.06 4.29
CA LYS A 256 -7.82 1.75 4.21
C LYS A 256 -8.25 1.28 5.59
N LEU A 257 -9.50 0.88 5.72
CA LEU A 257 -10.03 0.27 6.92
C LEU A 257 -10.37 -1.20 6.63
N ARG A 258 -9.67 -2.10 7.28
CA ARG A 258 -9.84 -3.54 7.11
C ARG A 258 -10.53 -4.14 8.33
N PHE A 259 -11.53 -4.96 8.09
CA PHE A 259 -12.17 -5.83 9.07
C PHE A 259 -11.99 -7.29 8.62
N ARG A 260 -11.15 -8.06 9.32
CA ARG A 260 -10.77 -9.43 8.92
C ARG A 260 -10.22 -9.47 7.49
N SER A 261 -10.93 -10.17 6.57
CA SER A 261 -10.53 -10.35 5.17
C SER A 261 -11.14 -9.33 4.21
N ILE A 262 -11.99 -8.42 4.68
CA ILE A 262 -12.63 -7.39 3.85
C ILE A 262 -12.20 -6.03 4.36
N GLY A 263 -11.96 -5.10 3.44
CA GLY A 263 -11.70 -3.71 3.77
C GLY A 263 -12.39 -2.77 2.81
N VAL A 264 -12.47 -1.52 3.22
CA VAL A 264 -12.82 -0.39 2.36
C VAL A 264 -11.64 0.53 2.23
N TYR A 265 -11.52 1.20 1.09
CA TYR A 265 -10.46 2.17 0.88
C TYR A 265 -10.96 3.46 0.24
N ALA A 266 -10.23 4.52 0.48
CA ALA A 266 -10.31 5.77 -0.26
C ALA A 266 -8.89 6.19 -0.65
N LYS A 267 -8.74 6.68 -1.87
CA LYS A 267 -7.46 7.07 -2.44
C LYS A 267 -7.64 8.37 -3.23
N TYR A 268 -6.78 9.34 -2.95
CA TYR A 268 -6.76 10.64 -3.60
C TYR A 268 -5.38 10.91 -4.19
N SER A 269 -5.34 11.27 -5.46
CA SER A 269 -4.13 11.67 -6.17
C SER A 269 -4.05 13.21 -6.23
N PRO A 270 -3.16 13.86 -5.47
CA PRO A 270 -2.94 15.30 -5.61
C PRO A 270 -2.20 15.67 -6.90
N SER A 271 -1.59 14.70 -7.57
CA SER A 271 -0.90 14.88 -8.84
C SER A 271 -1.87 14.74 -10.01
N ASP A 272 -1.66 15.53 -11.05
CA ASP A 272 -2.42 15.39 -12.30
C ASP A 272 -2.10 14.04 -12.98
N MET A 273 -3.11 13.41 -13.58
CA MET A 273 -2.95 12.08 -14.22
C MET A 273 -2.25 12.15 -15.58
N LEU A 274 -2.46 13.25 -16.31
CA LEU A 274 -1.83 13.51 -17.59
C LEU A 274 -0.80 14.64 -17.47
N ASN A 275 0.17 14.67 -18.39
CA ASN A 275 1.01 15.83 -18.54
C ASN A 275 0.17 16.99 -19.09
N THR A 276 0.11 18.08 -18.32
CA THR A 276 -0.75 19.23 -18.62
C THR A 276 -0.32 20.02 -19.86
N GLU A 277 0.86 19.75 -20.39
CA GLU A 277 1.32 20.30 -21.68
C GLU A 277 0.62 19.65 -22.88
N PHE A 278 0.17 18.39 -22.74
CA PHE A 278 -0.37 17.59 -23.83
C PHE A 278 -1.82 17.16 -23.63
N GLY A 279 -2.40 17.36 -22.44
CA GLY A 279 -3.74 16.87 -22.15
C GLY A 279 -4.49 17.64 -21.07
N PRO A 280 -5.77 17.33 -20.87
CA PRO A 280 -6.61 17.97 -19.87
C PRO A 280 -6.09 17.69 -18.46
N LYS A 281 -6.11 18.74 -17.65
CA LYS A 281 -5.71 18.68 -16.25
C LYS A 281 -6.83 18.07 -15.41
N PHE A 282 -6.53 16.98 -14.71
CA PHE A 282 -7.43 16.41 -13.71
C PHE A 282 -6.69 15.56 -12.70
N ARG A 283 -7.27 15.43 -11.52
CA ARG A 283 -6.80 14.61 -10.41
C ARG A 283 -7.68 13.39 -10.25
N SER A 284 -7.17 12.36 -9.59
CA SER A 284 -7.90 11.12 -9.39
C SER A 284 -8.40 10.96 -7.96
N PHE A 285 -9.64 10.52 -7.82
CA PHE A 285 -10.19 10.01 -6.57
C PHE A 285 -10.76 8.63 -6.82
N SER A 286 -10.47 7.68 -5.94
CA SER A 286 -11.06 6.35 -6.01
C SER A 286 -11.47 5.84 -4.63
N THR A 287 -12.52 5.05 -4.60
CA THR A 287 -13.00 4.37 -3.40
C THR A 287 -13.57 3.02 -3.75
N GLY A 288 -13.48 2.07 -2.84
CA GLY A 288 -13.95 0.72 -3.11
C GLY A 288 -13.69 -0.24 -1.96
N ILE A 289 -13.74 -1.51 -2.30
CA ILE A 289 -13.52 -2.62 -1.39
C ILE A 289 -12.20 -3.33 -1.69
N THR A 290 -11.60 -3.89 -0.66
CA THR A 290 -10.43 -4.76 -0.77
C THR A 290 -10.70 -6.09 -0.12
N LEU A 291 -10.22 -7.16 -0.74
CA LEU A 291 -10.24 -8.52 -0.22
C LEU A 291 -8.81 -8.91 0.12
N PHE A 292 -8.60 -9.45 1.33
CA PHE A 292 -7.32 -9.94 1.83
C PHE A 292 -7.42 -11.45 2.01
N TYR A 293 -6.40 -12.14 1.61
CA TYR A 293 -6.30 -13.59 1.74
C TYR A 293 -5.60 -13.94 3.06
#